data_c739abe092afa7cb297f258f17137a97
#
_entry.id   c739abe092afa7cb297f258f17137a97
#
_cell.length_a   1.000
_cell.length_b   1.000
_cell.length_c   1.000
_cell.angle_alpha   90.00
_cell.angle_beta   90.00
_cell.angle_gamma   90.00
#
_symmetry.space_group_name_H-M   'P 1'
#
loop_
_entity.id
_entity.type
_entity.pdbx_description
1 polymer ?
#
loop_
_entity_poly.entity_id
_entity_poly.type
_entity_poly.pdbx_seq_one_letter_code
_entity_poly.pdbx_strand_id
1 'polypeptide(L)'
;FNPLYIERNFGMAGNVVENLKSLDQDVTIKHLHQFQPIKKTRYVDDKSNHMFIRVDEGEETITPLELTDSVIDEIKESDAIIISDYNKGYLNEKILLEVAYHSRFIVMDTKKQISPNLVSNFNFIKLNEHEYSNFSDDVKKQYPNKLIVTLGSKGAKYMDTIYPSPDPRETIDVSGAGDTFTASFTVKYLETKNVEESIIYANKMASIVVQKRGVSVPITRQKK
;
A
#
# COMPACT_ATOMS: atom_id res chain seq x y z
N PHE A 1 -7.75 -32.59 3.62
CA PHE A 1 -8.50 -31.33 3.82
C PHE A 1 -9.27 -31.02 2.55
N ASN A 2 -10.60 -30.99 2.64
CA ASN A 2 -11.43 -30.43 1.58
C ASN A 2 -11.82 -29.02 2.01
N PRO A 3 -11.40 -27.97 1.29
CA PRO A 3 -11.82 -26.62 1.62
C PRO A 3 -13.34 -26.48 1.40
N LEU A 4 -13.99 -25.77 2.34
CA LEU A 4 -15.42 -25.46 2.20
C LEU A 4 -15.67 -24.51 1.03
N TYR A 5 -14.79 -23.53 0.87
CA TYR A 5 -14.75 -22.58 -0.25
C TYR A 5 -13.33 -22.05 -0.45
N ILE A 6 -13.11 -21.40 -1.58
CA ILE A 6 -11.84 -20.76 -1.93
C ILE A 6 -12.14 -19.32 -2.35
N GLU A 7 -11.52 -18.37 -1.64
CA GLU A 7 -11.50 -16.97 -2.03
C GLU A 7 -10.18 -16.63 -2.70
N ARG A 8 -10.24 -15.77 -3.71
CA ARG A 8 -9.06 -15.29 -4.42
C ARG A 8 -9.05 -13.76 -4.43
N ASN A 9 -7.91 -13.16 -4.14
CA ASN A 9 -7.68 -11.74 -4.28
C ASN A 9 -6.35 -11.50 -4.98
N PHE A 10 -6.17 -10.31 -5.51
CA PHE A 10 -4.97 -9.98 -6.28
C PHE A 10 -3.74 -9.76 -5.39
N GLY A 11 -3.93 -9.38 -4.13
CA GLY A 11 -2.83 -9.02 -3.22
C GLY A 11 -2.00 -7.83 -3.70
N MET A 12 -1.14 -7.30 -2.83
CA MET A 12 -0.09 -6.32 -3.18
C MET A 12 -0.62 -5.15 -4.05
N ALA A 13 0.08 -4.78 -5.13
CA ALA A 13 -0.33 -3.71 -6.04
C ALA A 13 -1.74 -3.89 -6.62
N GLY A 14 -2.18 -5.14 -6.84
CA GLY A 14 -3.54 -5.43 -7.27
C GLY A 14 -4.60 -4.99 -6.26
N ASN A 15 -4.34 -5.11 -4.95
CA ASN A 15 -5.24 -4.58 -3.92
C ASN A 15 -5.31 -3.05 -3.97
N VAL A 16 -4.19 -2.37 -4.22
CA VAL A 16 -4.18 -0.91 -4.40
C VAL A 16 -5.06 -0.52 -5.59
N VAL A 17 -4.95 -1.23 -6.72
CA VAL A 17 -5.78 -1.00 -7.91
C VAL A 17 -7.27 -1.16 -7.60
N GLU A 18 -7.66 -2.25 -6.91
CA GLU A 18 -9.06 -2.46 -6.56
C GLU A 18 -9.58 -1.39 -5.58
N ASN A 19 -8.74 -0.93 -4.66
CA ASN A 19 -9.09 0.19 -3.78
C ASN A 19 -9.29 1.50 -4.57
N LEU A 20 -8.40 1.84 -5.50
CA LEU A 20 -8.54 3.02 -6.35
C LEU A 20 -9.85 2.98 -7.13
N LYS A 21 -10.19 1.86 -7.75
CA LYS A 21 -11.47 1.68 -8.46
C LYS A 21 -12.69 1.86 -7.56
N SER A 22 -12.59 1.45 -6.29
CA SER A 22 -13.70 1.51 -5.34
C SER A 22 -13.94 2.90 -4.75
N LEU A 23 -12.92 3.77 -4.77
CA LEU A 23 -12.99 5.12 -4.25
C LEU A 23 -13.82 6.08 -5.13
N ASP A 24 -14.38 5.57 -6.20
CA ASP A 24 -15.31 6.28 -7.07
C ASP A 24 -14.74 7.57 -7.69
N GLN A 25 -13.49 7.50 -8.02
CA GLN A 25 -12.78 8.58 -8.66
C GLN A 25 -12.72 8.35 -10.18
N ASP A 26 -12.81 9.42 -10.94
CA ASP A 26 -12.54 9.42 -12.38
C ASP A 26 -11.02 9.29 -12.61
N VAL A 27 -10.47 8.13 -12.20
CA VAL A 27 -9.04 7.85 -12.36
C VAL A 27 -8.80 6.83 -13.46
N THR A 28 -7.88 7.17 -14.35
CA THR A 28 -7.28 6.20 -15.27
C THR A 28 -6.14 5.49 -14.55
N ILE A 29 -6.25 4.18 -14.38
CA ILE A 29 -5.25 3.38 -13.69
C ILE A 29 -4.46 2.58 -14.71
N LYS A 30 -3.16 2.85 -14.78
CA LYS A 30 -2.18 2.00 -15.45
C LYS A 30 -1.43 1.24 -14.38
N HIS A 31 -1.24 -0.06 -14.58
CA HIS A 31 -0.64 -0.87 -13.53
C HIS A 31 0.37 -1.86 -14.11
N LEU A 32 1.56 -1.81 -13.57
CA LEU A 32 2.65 -2.71 -13.87
C LEU A 32 2.76 -3.75 -12.77
N HIS A 33 2.87 -5.00 -13.14
CA HIS A 33 3.05 -6.11 -12.22
C HIS A 33 4.05 -7.11 -12.79
N GLN A 34 4.66 -7.87 -11.90
CA GLN A 34 5.52 -8.97 -12.33
C GLN A 34 4.70 -10.06 -13.03
N PHE A 35 5.29 -10.66 -14.04
CA PHE A 35 4.64 -11.74 -14.81
C PHE A 35 4.70 -13.09 -14.09
N GLN A 36 5.67 -13.30 -13.20
CA GLN A 36 5.78 -14.53 -12.42
C GLN A 36 4.70 -14.56 -11.33
N PRO A 37 3.85 -15.58 -11.29
CA PRO A 37 2.79 -15.64 -10.30
C PRO A 37 3.35 -15.93 -8.91
N ILE A 38 3.27 -14.96 -8.01
CA ILE A 38 3.43 -15.20 -6.58
C ILE A 38 2.08 -15.59 -6.02
N LYS A 39 2.02 -16.75 -5.38
CA LYS A 39 0.80 -17.25 -4.77
C LYS A 39 1.01 -17.44 -3.27
N LYS A 40 0.10 -16.89 -2.49
CA LYS A 40 0.08 -17.04 -1.03
C LYS A 40 -1.23 -17.69 -0.62
N THR A 41 -1.17 -18.98 -0.38
CA THR A 41 -2.34 -19.78 0.04
C THR A 41 -2.41 -19.80 1.57
N ARG A 42 -3.54 -19.40 2.13
CA ARG A 42 -3.82 -19.49 3.56
C ARG A 42 -4.94 -20.48 3.79
N TYR A 43 -4.72 -21.39 4.70
CA TYR A 43 -5.74 -22.32 5.20
C TYR A 43 -6.22 -21.77 6.55
N VAL A 44 -7.47 -21.37 6.58
CA VAL A 44 -8.06 -20.63 7.71
C VAL A 44 -9.30 -21.38 8.19
N ASP A 45 -9.50 -21.44 9.49
CA ASP A 45 -10.75 -21.95 10.09
C ASP A 45 -11.87 -20.93 9.88
N ASP A 46 -12.96 -21.39 9.30
CA ASP A 46 -14.11 -20.52 8.95
C ASP A 46 -14.80 -19.90 10.17
N LYS A 47 -14.77 -20.57 11.32
CA LYS A 47 -15.45 -20.09 12.53
C LYS A 47 -14.60 -19.12 13.35
N SER A 48 -13.35 -19.49 13.58
CA SER A 48 -12.43 -18.75 14.45
C SER A 48 -11.50 -17.79 13.73
N ASN A 49 -11.46 -17.82 12.41
CA ASN A 49 -10.51 -17.10 11.56
C ASN A 49 -9.03 -17.47 11.89
N HIS A 50 -8.80 -18.59 12.55
CA HIS A 50 -7.46 -19.06 12.89
C HIS A 50 -6.76 -19.59 11.64
N MET A 51 -5.59 -19.06 11.34
CA MET A 51 -4.75 -19.51 10.22
C MET A 51 -3.93 -20.73 10.65
N PHE A 52 -4.23 -21.90 10.08
CA PHE A 52 -3.49 -23.14 10.35
C PHE A 52 -2.15 -23.18 9.65
N ILE A 53 -2.12 -22.79 8.37
CA ILE A 53 -0.90 -22.83 7.54
C ILE A 53 -0.97 -21.77 6.45
N ARG A 54 0.19 -21.24 6.11
CA ARG A 54 0.40 -20.42 4.92
C ARG A 54 1.47 -21.06 4.03
N VAL A 55 1.18 -21.15 2.75
CA VAL A 55 2.11 -21.64 1.73
C VAL A 55 2.39 -20.49 0.76
N ASP A 56 3.65 -20.11 0.62
CA ASP A 56 4.13 -19.07 -0.29
C ASP A 56 4.87 -19.75 -1.44
N GLU A 57 4.47 -19.45 -2.68
CA GLU A 57 4.99 -20.07 -3.91
C GLU A 57 5.40 -18.98 -4.91
N GLY A 58 6.43 -19.22 -5.72
CA GLY A 58 6.83 -18.38 -6.85
C GLY A 58 7.69 -17.16 -6.49
N GLU A 59 8.21 -17.07 -5.26
CA GLU A 59 9.05 -15.94 -4.83
C GLU A 59 10.51 -16.03 -5.32
N GLU A 60 10.94 -17.19 -5.81
CA GLU A 60 12.35 -17.50 -6.13
C GLU A 60 12.77 -17.05 -7.54
N THR A 61 11.81 -16.74 -8.40
CA THR A 61 12.05 -16.50 -9.83
C THR A 61 11.65 -15.10 -10.31
N ILE A 62 11.68 -14.10 -9.42
CA ILE A 62 11.23 -12.75 -9.76
C ILE A 62 12.31 -12.04 -10.56
N THR A 63 11.98 -11.67 -11.79
CA THR A 63 12.80 -10.80 -12.65
C THR A 63 12.56 -9.34 -12.28
N PRO A 64 13.60 -8.53 -12.08
CA PRO A 64 13.45 -7.10 -11.88
C PRO A 64 12.69 -6.42 -13.03
N LEU A 65 11.95 -5.35 -12.72
CA LEU A 65 11.26 -4.52 -13.72
C LEU A 65 12.27 -3.98 -14.71
N GLU A 66 11.95 -4.09 -15.99
CA GLU A 66 12.65 -3.39 -17.06
C GLU A 66 11.93 -2.07 -17.36
N LEU A 67 12.64 -0.97 -17.19
CA LEU A 67 12.14 0.38 -17.51
C LEU A 67 12.38 0.65 -18.99
N THR A 68 11.43 0.27 -19.83
CA THR A 68 11.43 0.63 -21.25
C THR A 68 11.01 2.09 -21.43
N ASP A 69 11.33 2.68 -22.60
CA ASP A 69 10.92 4.06 -22.93
C ASP A 69 9.40 4.25 -22.78
N SER A 70 8.60 3.26 -23.17
CA SER A 70 7.15 3.29 -23.01
C SER A 70 6.71 3.37 -21.55
N VAL A 71 7.36 2.63 -20.66
CA VAL A 71 7.08 2.67 -19.22
C VAL A 71 7.48 4.02 -18.62
N ILE A 72 8.62 4.56 -19.04
CA ILE A 72 9.09 5.88 -18.62
C ILE A 72 8.12 6.97 -19.07
N ASP A 73 7.63 6.91 -20.29
CA ASP A 73 6.66 7.89 -20.80
C ASP A 73 5.33 7.80 -20.05
N GLU A 74 4.84 6.59 -19.73
CA GLU A 74 3.65 6.41 -18.87
C GLU A 74 3.84 7.00 -17.46
N ILE A 75 5.04 6.87 -16.88
CA ILE A 75 5.36 7.47 -15.58
C ILE A 75 5.30 8.99 -15.67
N LYS A 76 5.91 9.60 -16.70
CA LYS A 76 5.92 11.07 -16.89
C LYS A 76 4.52 11.65 -17.10
N GLU A 77 3.65 10.92 -17.79
CA GLU A 77 2.26 11.33 -18.06
C GLU A 77 1.34 11.19 -16.86
N SER A 78 1.71 10.34 -15.90
CA SER A 78 0.89 10.08 -14.72
C SER A 78 0.91 11.23 -13.71
N ASP A 79 -0.24 11.54 -13.12
CA ASP A 79 -0.35 12.53 -12.04
C ASP A 79 0.25 12.03 -10.72
N ALA A 80 0.22 10.72 -10.50
CA ALA A 80 0.82 10.07 -9.36
C ALA A 80 1.30 8.67 -9.66
N ILE A 81 2.36 8.27 -8.98
CA ILE A 81 2.87 6.89 -8.94
C ILE A 81 2.70 6.34 -7.52
N ILE A 82 2.06 5.18 -7.43
CA ILE A 82 1.97 4.42 -6.18
C ILE A 82 2.85 3.19 -6.31
N ILE A 83 3.81 3.04 -5.42
CA ILE A 83 4.66 1.87 -5.32
C ILE A 83 4.22 1.01 -4.15
N SER A 84 3.81 -0.24 -4.42
CA SER A 84 3.54 -1.26 -3.42
C SER A 84 4.63 -2.33 -3.49
N ASP A 85 5.68 -2.17 -2.68
CA ASP A 85 6.88 -3.01 -2.72
C ASP A 85 6.98 -3.94 -1.52
N TYR A 86 6.79 -5.22 -1.76
CA TYR A 86 6.92 -6.28 -0.77
C TYR A 86 8.34 -6.88 -0.67
N ASN A 87 9.32 -6.20 -1.24
CA ASN A 87 10.74 -6.60 -1.19
C ASN A 87 10.99 -8.02 -1.74
N LYS A 88 10.41 -8.32 -2.90
CA LYS A 88 10.54 -9.63 -3.55
C LYS A 88 11.48 -9.60 -4.77
N GLY A 89 12.24 -8.53 -4.97
CA GLY A 89 13.25 -8.41 -6.03
C GLY A 89 12.76 -7.74 -7.32
N TYR A 90 11.45 -7.48 -7.49
CA TYR A 90 10.91 -6.83 -8.69
C TYR A 90 11.40 -5.38 -8.84
N LEU A 91 11.46 -4.63 -7.75
CA LEU A 91 11.97 -3.26 -7.73
C LEU A 91 13.29 -3.22 -6.95
N ASN A 92 14.38 -2.86 -7.59
CA ASN A 92 15.65 -2.56 -6.93
C ASN A 92 15.81 -1.04 -6.74
N GLU A 93 16.83 -0.62 -6.00
CA GLU A 93 17.05 0.80 -5.69
C GLU A 93 17.26 1.65 -6.94
N LYS A 94 17.99 1.14 -7.94
CA LYS A 94 18.22 1.85 -9.20
C LYS A 94 16.91 2.11 -9.94
N ILE A 95 16.03 1.11 -10.02
CA ILE A 95 14.70 1.24 -10.64
C ILE A 95 13.86 2.26 -9.85
N LEU A 96 13.87 2.20 -8.53
CA LEU A 96 13.12 3.11 -7.67
C LEU A 96 13.58 4.57 -7.85
N LEU A 97 14.88 4.82 -7.96
CA LEU A 97 15.43 6.15 -8.23
C LEU A 97 15.01 6.67 -9.61
N GLU A 98 15.06 5.82 -10.62
CA GLU A 98 14.67 6.18 -12.00
C GLU A 98 13.16 6.49 -12.09
N VAL A 99 12.31 5.67 -11.44
CA VAL A 99 10.87 5.94 -11.33
C VAL A 99 10.62 7.26 -10.61
N ALA A 100 11.29 7.51 -9.48
CA ALA A 100 11.13 8.74 -8.72
C ALA A 100 11.57 9.97 -9.51
N TYR A 101 12.66 9.87 -10.29
CA TYR A 101 13.16 10.96 -11.12
C TYR A 101 12.16 11.42 -12.19
N HIS A 102 11.40 10.48 -12.77
CA HIS A 102 10.42 10.77 -13.79
C HIS A 102 9.01 11.06 -13.24
N SER A 103 8.76 10.81 -11.96
CA SER A 103 7.44 10.97 -11.34
C SER A 103 7.16 12.42 -10.94
N ARG A 104 5.92 12.89 -11.17
CA ARG A 104 5.43 14.18 -10.66
C ARG A 104 5.11 14.13 -9.18
N PHE A 105 4.52 13.03 -8.75
CA PHE A 105 4.19 12.75 -7.37
C PHE A 105 4.30 11.25 -7.12
N ILE A 106 4.96 10.85 -6.03
CA ILE A 106 5.23 9.44 -5.76
C ILE A 106 5.01 9.11 -4.29
N VAL A 107 4.23 8.04 -4.04
CA VAL A 107 3.98 7.46 -2.72
C VAL A 107 4.45 6.01 -2.73
N MET A 108 5.15 5.61 -1.68
CA MET A 108 5.65 4.24 -1.53
C MET A 108 5.12 3.58 -0.27
N ASP A 109 4.65 2.35 -0.42
CA ASP A 109 4.46 1.37 0.65
C ASP A 109 5.52 0.28 0.50
N THR A 110 6.43 0.14 1.44
CA THR A 110 7.57 -0.77 1.29
C THR A 110 7.94 -1.51 2.57
N LYS A 111 8.43 -2.73 2.38
CA LYS A 111 9.06 -3.54 3.43
C LYS A 111 10.59 -3.49 3.39
N LYS A 112 11.16 -2.69 2.48
CA LYS A 112 12.61 -2.52 2.38
C LYS A 112 13.13 -1.51 3.39
N GLN A 113 14.37 -1.75 3.80
CA GLN A 113 15.24 -0.67 4.25
C GLN A 113 15.62 0.16 3.02
N ILE A 114 15.40 1.46 3.08
CA ILE A 114 15.74 2.37 1.98
C ILE A 114 16.76 3.39 2.42
N SER A 115 17.64 3.75 1.50
CA SER A 115 18.70 4.73 1.75
C SER A 115 18.14 6.15 1.91
N PRO A 116 18.83 7.05 2.65
CA PRO A 116 18.46 8.45 2.72
C PRO A 116 18.32 9.10 1.33
N ASN A 117 19.19 8.72 0.39
CA ASN A 117 19.13 9.20 -0.99
C ASN A 117 17.81 8.81 -1.66
N LEU A 118 17.36 7.57 -1.49
CA LEU A 118 16.09 7.14 -2.05
C LEU A 118 14.92 7.89 -1.40
N VAL A 119 14.90 8.02 -0.07
CA VAL A 119 13.85 8.76 0.65
C VAL A 119 13.73 10.19 0.18
N SER A 120 14.86 10.87 -0.11
CA SER A 120 14.85 12.26 -0.55
C SER A 120 14.07 12.47 -1.86
N ASN A 121 13.98 11.45 -2.71
CA ASN A 121 13.31 11.49 -4.00
C ASN A 121 11.82 11.11 -3.97
N PHE A 122 11.31 10.63 -2.82
CA PHE A 122 9.89 10.31 -2.64
C PHE A 122 9.12 11.47 -1.99
N ASN A 123 7.84 11.63 -2.34
CA ASN A 123 6.97 12.59 -1.66
C ASN A 123 6.53 12.03 -0.31
N PHE A 124 6.02 10.80 -0.28
CA PHE A 124 5.62 10.13 0.95
C PHE A 124 5.98 8.66 0.94
N ILE A 125 6.29 8.15 2.12
CA ILE A 125 6.56 6.73 2.36
C ILE A 125 5.69 6.30 3.52
N LYS A 126 4.79 5.36 3.26
CA LYS A 126 3.93 4.76 4.27
C LYS A 126 4.62 3.53 4.83
N LEU A 127 4.63 3.42 6.13
CA LEU A 127 5.20 2.33 6.91
C LEU A 127 4.20 1.89 7.99
N ASN A 128 4.25 0.65 8.43
CA ASN A 128 3.64 0.26 9.70
C ASN A 128 4.63 0.45 10.87
N GLU A 129 4.18 0.27 12.11
CA GLU A 129 5.03 0.44 13.32
C GLU A 129 6.28 -0.45 13.27
N HIS A 130 6.14 -1.70 12.82
CA HIS A 130 7.27 -2.63 12.73
C HIS A 130 8.26 -2.21 11.64
N GLU A 131 7.79 -1.84 10.47
CA GLU A 131 8.62 -1.33 9.38
C GLU A 131 9.35 -0.04 9.81
N TYR A 132 8.64 0.89 10.44
CA TYR A 132 9.21 2.13 10.96
C TYR A 132 10.26 1.87 12.05
N SER A 133 10.04 0.93 12.96
CA SER A 133 11.02 0.60 14.01
C SER A 133 12.36 0.15 13.42
N ASN A 134 12.32 -0.54 12.28
CA ASN A 134 13.49 -1.04 11.58
C ASN A 134 14.16 0.00 10.63
N PHE A 135 13.53 1.15 10.39
CA PHE A 135 14.15 2.22 9.60
C PHE A 135 15.31 2.86 10.36
N SER A 136 16.33 3.33 9.62
CA SER A 136 17.48 3.99 10.23
C SER A 136 17.07 5.29 10.94
N ASP A 137 17.71 5.58 12.06
CA ASP A 137 17.44 6.80 12.82
C ASP A 137 17.82 8.06 12.04
N ASP A 138 18.81 7.96 11.16
CA ASP A 138 19.20 9.06 10.28
C ASP A 138 18.08 9.43 9.31
N VAL A 139 17.42 8.44 8.69
CA VAL A 139 16.25 8.68 7.83
C VAL A 139 15.10 9.31 8.62
N LYS A 140 14.80 8.78 9.82
CA LYS A 140 13.72 9.29 10.68
C LYS A 140 13.94 10.75 11.10
N LYS A 141 15.19 11.11 11.37
CA LYS A 141 15.56 12.48 11.77
C LYS A 141 15.61 13.44 10.59
N GLN A 142 16.12 12.99 9.46
CA GLN A 142 16.36 13.85 8.29
C GLN A 142 15.08 14.08 7.47
N TYR A 143 14.17 13.10 7.41
CA TYR A 143 12.98 13.12 6.55
C TYR A 143 11.66 12.84 7.30
N PRO A 144 11.41 13.38 8.49
CA PRO A 144 10.19 13.09 9.25
C PRO A 144 8.91 13.49 8.49
N ASN A 145 9.01 14.52 7.65
CA ASN A 145 7.92 15.04 6.83
C ASN A 145 7.61 14.20 5.58
N LYS A 146 8.33 13.11 5.36
CA LYS A 146 8.07 12.17 4.27
C LYS A 146 7.50 10.83 4.78
N LEU A 147 7.56 10.59 6.08
CA LEU A 147 7.18 9.31 6.68
C LEU A 147 5.78 9.37 7.28
N ILE A 148 4.89 8.49 6.83
CA ILE A 148 3.57 8.28 7.40
C ILE A 148 3.57 6.88 8.03
N VAL A 149 3.29 6.79 9.33
CA VAL A 149 3.36 5.54 10.08
C VAL A 149 1.95 5.11 10.49
N THR A 150 1.46 4.00 9.94
CA THR A 150 0.17 3.42 10.34
C THR A 150 0.33 2.65 11.66
N LEU A 151 -0.58 2.90 12.62
CA LEU A 151 -0.57 2.42 13.99
C LEU A 151 -1.73 1.46 14.29
N GLY A 152 -2.22 0.75 13.27
CA GLY A 152 -3.38 -0.13 13.38
C GLY A 152 -4.63 0.61 13.85
N SER A 153 -5.30 0.10 14.89
CA SER A 153 -6.52 0.71 15.44
C SER A 153 -6.33 2.11 16.02
N LYS A 154 -5.08 2.54 16.29
CA LYS A 154 -4.76 3.88 16.77
C LYS A 154 -4.75 4.93 15.66
N GLY A 155 -4.83 4.53 14.40
CA GLY A 155 -4.80 5.43 13.24
C GLY A 155 -3.43 5.55 12.60
N ALA A 156 -2.95 6.78 12.32
CA ALA A 156 -1.65 7.01 11.68
C ALA A 156 -0.92 8.20 12.31
N LYS A 157 0.40 8.12 12.34
CA LYS A 157 1.29 9.19 12.79
C LYS A 157 1.95 9.85 11.58
N TYR A 158 1.99 11.17 11.60
CA TYR A 158 2.77 11.97 10.66
C TYR A 158 3.50 13.06 11.46
N MET A 159 4.82 13.12 11.29
CA MET A 159 5.69 13.92 12.15
C MET A 159 5.44 13.60 13.64
N ASP A 160 5.07 14.60 14.45
CA ASP A 160 4.79 14.44 15.89
C ASP A 160 3.29 14.28 16.21
N THR A 161 2.42 14.31 15.20
CA THR A 161 0.97 14.26 15.37
C THR A 161 0.43 12.86 15.07
N ILE A 162 -0.45 12.37 15.94
CA ILE A 162 -1.24 11.16 15.71
C ILE A 162 -2.64 11.58 15.26
N TYR A 163 -3.04 11.07 14.11
CA TYR A 163 -4.38 11.20 13.55
C TYR A 163 -5.15 9.92 13.88
N PRO A 164 -6.13 9.96 14.79
CA PRO A 164 -6.78 8.75 15.27
C PRO A 164 -7.64 8.08 14.20
N SER A 165 -7.79 6.75 14.31
CA SER A 165 -8.80 6.04 13.55
C SER A 165 -10.19 6.47 14.03
N PRO A 166 -11.15 6.74 13.11
CA PRO A 166 -12.50 7.16 13.51
C PRO A 166 -13.30 6.05 14.21
N ASP A 167 -12.92 4.80 14.01
CA ASP A 167 -13.57 3.64 14.61
C ASP A 167 -12.50 2.65 15.12
N PRO A 168 -12.07 2.80 16.39
CA PRO A 168 -11.01 1.96 16.98
C PRO A 168 -11.50 0.58 17.45
N ARG A 169 -12.63 0.07 16.93
CA ARG A 169 -13.16 -1.25 17.32
C ARG A 169 -12.17 -2.37 17.00
N GLU A 170 -12.42 -3.53 17.62
CA GLU A 170 -11.70 -4.75 17.27
C GLU A 170 -11.82 -5.04 15.77
N THR A 171 -10.67 -5.20 15.14
CA THR A 171 -10.59 -5.48 13.69
C THR A 171 -10.92 -6.94 13.45
N ILE A 172 -11.79 -7.21 12.48
CA ILE A 172 -12.10 -8.58 12.06
C ILE A 172 -10.93 -9.15 11.26
N ASP A 173 -10.42 -8.37 10.31
CA ASP A 173 -9.24 -8.73 9.51
C ASP A 173 -8.48 -7.46 9.09
N VAL A 174 -7.17 -7.45 9.32
CA VAL A 174 -6.31 -6.31 8.96
C VAL A 174 -5.74 -6.41 7.54
N SER A 175 -6.05 -7.49 6.81
CA SER A 175 -5.52 -7.72 5.46
C SER A 175 -6.00 -6.64 4.49
N GLY A 176 -5.05 -6.01 3.82
CA GLY A 176 -5.34 -4.97 2.82
C GLY A 176 -5.60 -3.57 3.36
N ALA A 177 -5.67 -3.38 4.70
CA ALA A 177 -5.85 -2.03 5.28
C ALA A 177 -4.75 -1.05 4.89
N GLY A 178 -3.51 -1.52 4.81
CA GLY A 178 -2.37 -0.72 4.33
C GLY A 178 -2.51 -0.30 2.87
N ASP A 179 -2.95 -1.20 2.00
CA ASP A 179 -3.20 -0.94 0.58
C ASP A 179 -4.33 0.08 0.43
N THR A 180 -5.41 -0.06 1.21
CA THR A 180 -6.52 0.89 1.26
C THR A 180 -6.06 2.27 1.73
N PHE A 181 -5.25 2.31 2.79
CA PHE A 181 -4.70 3.57 3.30
C PHE A 181 -3.88 4.28 2.21
N THR A 182 -2.96 3.57 1.56
CA THR A 182 -2.06 4.14 0.53
C THR A 182 -2.86 4.68 -0.66
N ALA A 183 -3.82 3.91 -1.17
CA ALA A 183 -4.69 4.33 -2.27
C ALA A 183 -5.51 5.59 -1.89
N SER A 184 -6.18 5.56 -0.73
CA SER A 184 -7.05 6.64 -0.26
C SER A 184 -6.28 7.92 0.05
N PHE A 185 -5.10 7.79 0.67
CA PHE A 185 -4.21 8.92 0.93
C PHE A 185 -3.79 9.59 -0.37
N THR A 186 -3.36 8.81 -1.35
CA THR A 186 -2.87 9.34 -2.64
C THR A 186 -3.97 10.10 -3.37
N VAL A 187 -5.16 9.51 -3.51
CA VAL A 187 -6.31 10.16 -4.16
C VAL A 187 -6.64 11.47 -3.45
N LYS A 188 -6.81 11.42 -2.13
CA LYS A 188 -7.20 12.61 -1.36
C LYS A 188 -6.13 13.70 -1.39
N TYR A 189 -4.87 13.33 -1.38
CA TYR A 189 -3.77 14.30 -1.50
C TYR A 189 -3.73 14.96 -2.87
N LEU A 190 -4.00 14.23 -3.95
CA LEU A 190 -4.07 14.82 -5.29
C LEU A 190 -5.21 15.87 -5.39
N GLU A 191 -6.33 15.63 -4.71
CA GLU A 191 -7.45 16.57 -4.66
C GLU A 191 -7.15 17.83 -3.84
N THR A 192 -6.64 17.66 -2.63
CA THR A 192 -6.60 18.74 -1.63
C THR A 192 -5.22 19.35 -1.42
N LYS A 193 -4.15 18.62 -1.78
CA LYS A 193 -2.76 18.94 -1.43
C LYS A 193 -2.52 19.12 0.09
N ASN A 194 -3.44 18.60 0.90
CA ASN A 194 -3.39 18.67 2.36
C ASN A 194 -3.10 17.30 2.96
N VAL A 195 -1.95 17.17 3.64
CA VAL A 195 -1.50 15.89 4.24
C VAL A 195 -2.44 15.43 5.35
N GLU A 196 -2.89 16.35 6.21
CA GLU A 196 -3.74 16.03 7.36
C GLU A 196 -5.09 15.50 6.93
N GLU A 197 -5.76 16.21 6.00
CA GLU A 197 -7.03 15.75 5.43
C GLU A 197 -6.89 14.40 4.75
N SER A 198 -5.76 14.18 4.08
CA SER A 198 -5.48 12.93 3.36
C SER A 198 -5.28 11.76 4.33
N ILE A 199 -4.61 11.98 5.46
CA ILE A 199 -4.43 10.97 6.50
C ILE A 199 -5.76 10.66 7.19
N ILE A 200 -6.54 11.67 7.53
CA ILE A 200 -7.87 11.50 8.16
C ILE A 200 -8.78 10.70 7.23
N TYR A 201 -8.81 11.05 5.95
CA TYR A 201 -9.58 10.32 4.94
C TYR A 201 -9.09 8.86 4.78
N ALA A 202 -7.78 8.65 4.71
CA ALA A 202 -7.19 7.32 4.58
C ALA A 202 -7.47 6.43 5.80
N ASN A 203 -7.39 6.98 7.02
CA ASN A 203 -7.78 6.27 8.25
C ASN A 203 -9.25 5.85 8.20
N LYS A 204 -10.15 6.74 7.74
CA LYS A 204 -11.58 6.42 7.59
C LYS A 204 -11.81 5.29 6.59
N MET A 205 -11.15 5.31 5.44
CA MET A 205 -11.30 4.24 4.43
C MET A 205 -10.72 2.91 4.92
N ALA A 206 -9.56 2.94 5.57
CA ALA A 206 -8.95 1.76 6.17
C ALA A 206 -9.82 1.16 7.27
N SER A 207 -10.48 1.98 8.11
CA SER A 207 -11.37 1.49 9.17
C SER A 207 -12.61 0.76 8.63
N ILE A 208 -13.08 1.10 7.43
CA ILE A 208 -14.21 0.42 6.79
C ILE A 208 -13.83 -1.01 6.36
N VAL A 209 -12.62 -1.19 5.82
CA VAL A 209 -12.21 -2.51 5.29
C VAL A 209 -11.86 -3.50 6.38
N VAL A 210 -11.29 -3.07 7.50
CA VAL A 210 -10.94 -3.97 8.61
C VAL A 210 -12.15 -4.54 9.36
N GLN A 211 -13.36 -4.01 9.09
CA GLN A 211 -14.63 -4.54 9.61
C GLN A 211 -15.19 -5.69 8.77
N LYS A 212 -14.52 -6.08 7.69
CA LYS A 212 -14.93 -7.16 6.79
C LYS A 212 -13.92 -8.30 6.86
N ARG A 213 -14.36 -9.53 6.59
CA ARG A 213 -13.45 -10.67 6.45
C ARG A 213 -12.75 -10.62 5.10
N GLY A 214 -11.51 -11.04 5.06
CA GLY A 214 -10.68 -11.10 3.86
C GLY A 214 -10.26 -9.72 3.35
N VAL A 215 -9.57 -9.69 2.21
CA VAL A 215 -9.19 -8.45 1.54
C VAL A 215 -10.45 -7.82 0.95
N SER A 216 -10.82 -6.66 1.43
CA SER A 216 -11.99 -5.92 1.00
C SER A 216 -11.62 -4.51 0.55
N VAL A 217 -12.55 -3.83 -0.12
CA VAL A 217 -12.40 -2.43 -0.54
C VAL A 217 -13.47 -1.56 0.11
N PRO A 218 -13.20 -0.27 0.37
CA PRO A 218 -14.21 0.66 0.86
C PRO A 218 -15.25 0.88 -0.25
N ILE A 219 -16.52 0.55 0.03
CA ILE A 219 -17.62 0.86 -0.90
C ILE A 219 -18.06 2.28 -0.60
N THR A 220 -17.73 3.22 -1.46
CA THR A 220 -18.09 4.64 -1.31
C THR A 220 -19.38 5.01 -2.05
N ARG A 221 -19.84 4.18 -2.99
CA ARG A 221 -21.16 4.31 -3.64
C ARG A 221 -22.20 3.40 -3.03
N GLN A 222 -23.28 3.97 -2.52
CA GLN A 222 -24.57 3.29 -2.58
C GLN A 222 -25.00 3.34 -4.05
N LYS A 223 -25.09 2.17 -4.72
CA LYS A 223 -25.76 2.09 -6.02
C LYS A 223 -27.18 2.64 -5.82
N LYS A 224 -27.45 3.81 -6.42
CA LYS A 224 -28.81 4.27 -6.62
C LYS A 224 -29.52 3.42 -7.66
#